data_8693b6eb69bb8854b07225bb4810fbe5
#
_entry.id   8693b6eb69bb8854b07225bb4810fbe5
#
_cell.length_a   1.000
_cell.length_b   1.000
_cell.length_c   1.000
_cell.angle_alpha   90.00
_cell.angle_beta   90.00
_cell.angle_gamma   90.00
#
_symmetry.space_group_name_H-M   'P 1'
#
loop_
_entity.id
_entity.type
_entity.pdbx_description
1 polymer ?
#
loop_
_entity_poly.entity_id
_entity_poly.type
_entity_poly.pdbx_seq_one_letter_code
_entity_poly.pdbx_strand_id
1 'polypeptide(L)'
;MKTQRVLGPFRFLLIAVSGISSPRTLLRTWQKWKTRPPPAGFRYASNVIAADPKHIGAEIGFLSVLHTWGQTLQPHPHVHCVVPGGGLSPDHQPWIRAPNHFFLPVRVLSRVFRGKFVAGLRRAFRQEKLVFFGTCGSLAQPKTFYDFLRTLFRDDWVVYAKKPFGGPEHVLHYLARYTHRVAISNHRLVEIADTQVSFRWKDYAHHSKRRVMTLTHEEFLRRFLQHVLPRGFPRIRYFGWFANRRRGTLLPLCRTLLALQPTPVPIKPAVAPMLWLCPCCQAPMRVVERLTASQLRREESRPVKRLDSS
;
A
#
# COMPACT_ATOMS: atom_id res chain seq x y z
N MET A 1 0.13 -12.65 -40.42
CA MET A 1 1.37 -12.38 -39.66
C MET A 1 0.98 -11.95 -38.24
N LYS A 2 1.13 -12.84 -37.26
CA LYS A 2 0.87 -12.52 -35.84
C LYS A 2 2.09 -11.77 -35.30
N THR A 3 1.94 -10.48 -35.01
CA THR A 3 2.93 -9.67 -34.32
C THR A 3 3.26 -10.31 -32.96
N GLN A 4 4.39 -10.97 -32.88
CA GLN A 4 4.99 -11.35 -31.60
C GLN A 4 5.31 -10.06 -30.84
N ARG A 5 4.44 -9.71 -29.87
CA ARG A 5 4.78 -8.67 -28.89
C ARG A 5 5.98 -9.17 -28.12
N VAL A 6 7.11 -8.52 -28.33
CA VAL A 6 8.32 -8.68 -27.52
C VAL A 6 7.92 -8.28 -26.10
N LEU A 7 7.54 -9.26 -25.30
CA LEU A 7 7.33 -9.10 -23.86
C LEU A 7 8.70 -8.81 -23.26
N GLY A 8 8.90 -7.58 -22.82
CA GLY A 8 10.14 -7.19 -22.14
C GLY A 8 10.47 -8.16 -20.98
N PRO A 9 11.74 -8.29 -20.61
CA PRO A 9 12.25 -9.29 -19.68
C PRO A 9 11.72 -9.15 -18.24
N PHE A 10 11.00 -8.08 -17.91
CA PHE A 10 10.39 -7.89 -16.61
C PHE A 10 8.96 -8.43 -16.56
N ARG A 11 8.82 -9.57 -15.87
CA ARG A 11 7.52 -10.02 -15.37
C ARG A 11 7.41 -9.58 -13.91
N PHE A 12 6.31 -8.94 -13.56
CA PHE A 12 6.02 -8.55 -12.17
C PHE A 12 4.92 -9.43 -11.61
N LEU A 13 5.14 -9.90 -10.41
CA LEU A 13 4.19 -10.71 -9.66
C LEU A 13 3.53 -9.85 -8.57
N LEU A 14 2.23 -10.00 -8.45
CA LEU A 14 1.49 -9.42 -7.34
C LEU A 14 1.26 -10.46 -6.26
N ILE A 15 1.69 -10.18 -5.04
CA ILE A 15 1.37 -10.97 -3.87
C ILE A 15 0.55 -10.10 -2.92
N ALA A 16 -0.67 -10.50 -2.62
CA ALA A 16 -1.48 -9.92 -1.57
C ALA A 16 -1.43 -10.82 -0.34
N VAL A 17 -1.15 -10.24 0.81
CA VAL A 17 -1.16 -10.96 2.08
C VAL A 17 -2.15 -10.29 3.00
N SER A 18 -3.23 -10.98 3.30
CA SER A 18 -4.19 -10.59 4.32
C SER A 18 -4.14 -11.60 5.46
N GLY A 19 -4.06 -11.13 6.64
CA GLY A 19 -3.85 -12.03 7.75
C GLY A 19 -4.56 -11.67 9.01
N ILE A 20 -5.86 -11.33 9.01
CA ILE A 20 -6.61 -11.38 10.28
C ILE A 20 -8.11 -11.14 10.00
N SER A 21 -8.93 -12.08 10.40
CA SER A 21 -10.40 -12.02 10.35
C SER A 21 -11.03 -11.09 11.38
N SER A 22 -10.26 -10.55 12.34
CA SER A 22 -10.76 -9.56 13.31
C SER A 22 -9.97 -8.24 13.22
N PRO A 23 -10.44 -7.30 12.42
CA PRO A 23 -9.68 -6.10 12.06
C PRO A 23 -9.60 -5.02 13.14
N ARG A 24 -10.55 -4.97 14.07
CA ARG A 24 -10.73 -3.81 14.96
C ARG A 24 -9.58 -3.61 15.95
N THR A 25 -9.02 -4.70 16.46
CA THR A 25 -7.98 -4.68 17.49
C THR A 25 -6.62 -4.29 16.94
N LEU A 26 -6.28 -4.76 15.74
CA LEU A 26 -4.95 -4.54 15.17
C LEU A 26 -4.78 -3.18 14.51
N LEU A 27 -5.83 -2.59 13.95
CA LEU A 27 -5.73 -1.29 13.29
C LEU A 27 -5.40 -0.16 14.27
N ARG A 28 -5.97 -0.19 15.48
CA ARG A 28 -5.66 0.81 16.51
C ARG A 28 -4.23 0.68 17.05
N THR A 29 -3.74 -0.54 17.14
CA THR A 29 -2.35 -0.83 17.52
C THR A 29 -1.39 -0.43 16.38
N TRP A 30 -1.81 -0.59 15.13
CA TRP A 30 -1.07 -0.20 13.94
C TRP A 30 -0.91 1.32 13.76
N GLN A 31 -1.91 2.09 14.11
CA GLN A 31 -1.85 3.56 14.02
C GLN A 31 -0.76 4.17 14.91
N LYS A 32 -0.38 3.51 16.00
CA LYS A 32 0.73 3.96 16.88
C LYS A 32 2.10 3.43 16.51
N TRP A 33 2.22 2.55 15.54
CA TRP A 33 3.51 2.13 15.00
C TRP A 33 4.15 3.18 14.07
N LYS A 34 4.19 4.42 14.55
CA LYS A 34 4.62 5.60 13.77
C LYS A 34 6.06 5.54 13.28
N THR A 35 6.93 4.74 13.89
CA THR A 35 8.37 4.87 13.68
C THR A 35 9.06 3.65 13.07
N ARG A 36 8.40 2.49 12.97
CA ARG A 36 9.00 1.29 12.36
C ARG A 36 8.01 0.56 11.44
N PRO A 37 8.53 -0.09 10.38
CA PRO A 37 7.70 -0.80 9.43
C PRO A 37 6.83 -1.84 10.14
N PRO A 38 5.65 -2.14 9.54
CA PRO A 38 4.93 -3.35 9.89
C PRO A 38 5.92 -4.49 9.89
N PRO A 39 5.70 -5.50 10.72
CA PRO A 39 6.72 -6.49 11.05
C PRO A 39 7.48 -6.91 9.80
N ALA A 40 8.78 -6.96 9.93
CA ALA A 40 9.71 -7.42 8.90
C ALA A 40 9.36 -8.83 8.36
N GLY A 41 8.22 -9.36 8.80
CA GLY A 41 7.74 -10.69 8.54
C GLY A 41 7.62 -11.00 7.06
N PHE A 42 6.98 -10.13 6.27
CA PHE A 42 6.87 -10.40 4.83
C PHE A 42 8.22 -10.24 4.14
N ARG A 43 8.99 -9.19 4.47
CA ARG A 43 10.36 -9.01 3.96
C ARG A 43 11.22 -10.23 4.26
N TYR A 44 11.20 -10.69 5.50
CA TYR A 44 12.01 -11.83 5.91
C TYR A 44 11.52 -13.12 5.23
N ALA A 45 10.22 -13.36 5.23
CA ALA A 45 9.64 -14.55 4.62
C ALA A 45 9.98 -14.62 3.11
N SER A 46 9.75 -13.54 2.37
CA SER A 46 9.99 -13.51 0.92
C SER A 46 11.47 -13.66 0.59
N ASN A 47 12.36 -12.94 1.29
CA ASN A 47 13.79 -13.00 1.01
C ASN A 47 14.39 -14.36 1.40
N VAL A 48 14.01 -14.92 2.55
CA VAL A 48 14.53 -16.20 3.00
C VAL A 48 14.07 -17.34 2.09
N ILE A 49 12.76 -17.36 1.73
CA ILE A 49 12.24 -18.40 0.85
C ILE A 49 12.80 -18.24 -0.57
N ALA A 50 12.94 -17.01 -1.06
CA ALA A 50 13.49 -16.79 -2.41
C ALA A 50 14.98 -17.11 -2.50
N ALA A 51 15.75 -16.88 -1.44
CA ALA A 51 17.17 -17.21 -1.40
C ALA A 51 17.45 -18.72 -1.30
N ASP A 52 16.47 -19.53 -0.89
CA ASP A 52 16.61 -20.98 -0.84
C ASP A 52 16.75 -21.55 -2.26
N PRO A 53 17.83 -22.29 -2.55
CA PRO A 53 18.04 -22.94 -3.88
C PRO A 53 16.91 -23.90 -4.29
N LYS A 54 16.18 -24.46 -3.31
CA LYS A 54 14.98 -25.29 -3.59
C LYS A 54 13.84 -24.51 -4.21
N HIS A 55 13.88 -23.17 -4.17
CA HIS A 55 12.88 -22.30 -4.75
C HIS A 55 13.43 -21.48 -5.91
N ILE A 56 13.98 -20.31 -5.66
CA ILE A 56 14.55 -19.43 -6.71
C ILE A 56 16.07 -19.40 -6.61
N GLY A 57 16.64 -19.51 -5.41
CA GLY A 57 18.07 -19.38 -5.17
C GLY A 57 18.58 -17.96 -5.43
N ALA A 58 17.73 -16.93 -5.28
CA ALA A 58 18.07 -15.57 -5.66
C ALA A 58 17.71 -14.55 -4.58
N GLU A 59 18.48 -13.47 -4.53
CA GLU A 59 18.10 -12.27 -3.79
C GLU A 59 17.05 -11.49 -4.57
N ILE A 60 15.85 -11.33 -4.00
CA ILE A 60 14.77 -10.58 -4.62
C ILE A 60 14.70 -9.14 -4.10
N GLY A 61 14.22 -8.25 -4.95
CA GLY A 61 13.78 -6.91 -4.55
C GLY A 61 12.29 -6.79 -4.77
N PHE A 62 11.59 -6.05 -3.90
CA PHE A 62 10.17 -5.81 -4.09
C PHE A 62 9.74 -4.50 -3.42
N LEU A 63 8.64 -3.98 -3.87
CA LEU A 63 7.94 -2.91 -3.18
C LEU A 63 6.67 -3.45 -2.51
N SER A 64 6.31 -2.88 -1.40
CA SER A 64 5.11 -3.24 -0.67
C SER A 64 4.26 -2.01 -0.38
N VAL A 65 2.95 -2.13 -0.57
CA VAL A 65 1.97 -1.08 -0.34
C VAL A 65 1.00 -1.54 0.73
N LEU A 66 0.89 -0.75 1.80
CA LEU A 66 -0.12 -0.99 2.81
C LEU A 66 -1.49 -0.57 2.30
N HIS A 67 -2.45 -1.46 2.44
CA HIS A 67 -3.85 -1.26 2.15
C HIS A 67 -4.69 -1.63 3.36
N THR A 68 -5.64 -0.80 3.77
CA THR A 68 -6.33 -0.96 5.05
C THR A 68 -7.85 -1.14 4.95
N TRP A 69 -8.44 -1.04 3.76
CA TRP A 69 -9.89 -1.05 3.56
C TRP A 69 -10.39 -2.16 2.65
N GLY A 70 -11.60 -2.60 2.90
CA GLY A 70 -12.40 -3.41 2.00
C GLY A 70 -13.36 -2.58 1.14
N GLN A 71 -14.20 -3.23 0.36
CA GLN A 71 -15.19 -2.58 -0.51
C GLN A 71 -16.24 -1.79 0.27
N THR A 72 -16.57 -2.21 1.47
CA THR A 72 -17.57 -1.61 2.38
C THR A 72 -16.97 -0.61 3.36
N LEU A 73 -15.72 -0.16 3.12
CA LEU A 73 -14.96 0.71 4.02
C LEU A 73 -14.70 0.10 5.42
N GLN A 74 -14.95 -1.20 5.58
CA GLN A 74 -14.55 -1.89 6.80
C GLN A 74 -13.04 -2.08 6.82
N PRO A 75 -12.42 -2.03 8.00
CA PRO A 75 -11.00 -2.29 8.17
C PRO A 75 -10.64 -3.68 7.62
N HIS A 76 -9.74 -3.72 6.66
CA HIS A 76 -9.22 -4.93 6.06
C HIS A 76 -7.73 -4.75 5.75
N PRO A 77 -6.86 -4.69 6.80
CA PRO A 77 -5.44 -4.44 6.60
C PRO A 77 -4.76 -5.60 5.86
N HIS A 78 -4.13 -5.28 4.75
CA HIS A 78 -3.37 -6.22 3.97
C HIS A 78 -2.25 -5.50 3.21
N VAL A 79 -1.28 -6.26 2.74
CA VAL A 79 -0.10 -5.73 2.06
C VAL A 79 -0.09 -6.26 0.63
N HIS A 80 0.00 -5.34 -0.32
CA HIS A 80 0.25 -5.68 -1.71
C HIS A 80 1.74 -5.58 -2.00
N CYS A 81 2.33 -6.65 -2.52
CA CYS A 81 3.72 -6.66 -2.90
C CYS A 81 3.87 -6.85 -4.41
N VAL A 82 4.64 -5.98 -5.04
CA VAL A 82 5.02 -6.11 -6.45
C VAL A 82 6.46 -6.59 -6.49
N VAL A 83 6.63 -7.76 -7.08
CA VAL A 83 7.91 -8.48 -7.09
C VAL A 83 8.29 -8.75 -8.54
N PRO A 84 9.51 -8.45 -8.98
CA PRO A 84 10.02 -8.88 -10.27
C PRO A 84 10.05 -10.41 -10.40
N GLY A 85 9.87 -10.92 -11.59
CA GLY A 85 9.90 -12.35 -11.89
C GLY A 85 11.32 -12.95 -11.90
N GLY A 86 12.09 -12.68 -10.84
CA GLY A 86 13.45 -13.17 -10.66
C GLY A 86 14.21 -12.34 -9.63
N GLY A 87 15.52 -12.59 -9.53
CA GLY A 87 16.41 -11.90 -8.62
C GLY A 87 17.88 -12.04 -8.98
N LEU A 88 18.74 -11.42 -8.19
CA LEU A 88 20.19 -11.56 -8.32
C LEU A 88 20.65 -12.87 -7.69
N SER A 89 21.56 -13.56 -8.34
CA SER A 89 22.29 -14.65 -7.72
C SER A 89 23.05 -14.19 -6.48
N PRO A 90 23.44 -15.08 -5.57
CA PRO A 90 24.18 -14.69 -4.35
C PRO A 90 25.51 -13.97 -4.63
N ASP A 91 26.18 -14.29 -5.73
CA ASP A 91 27.41 -13.66 -6.22
C ASP A 91 27.16 -12.39 -7.06
N HIS A 92 25.90 -12.06 -7.32
CA HIS A 92 25.45 -10.94 -8.13
C HIS A 92 25.92 -10.96 -9.60
N GLN A 93 26.34 -12.09 -10.13
CA GLN A 93 26.83 -12.22 -11.52
C GLN A 93 25.67 -12.46 -12.51
N PRO A 94 24.83 -13.51 -12.39
CA PRO A 94 23.66 -13.66 -13.24
C PRO A 94 22.37 -13.15 -12.60
N TRP A 95 21.42 -12.86 -13.47
CA TRP A 95 20.02 -12.74 -13.10
C TRP A 95 19.34 -14.10 -13.14
N ILE A 96 18.80 -14.55 -12.04
CA ILE A 96 18.04 -15.80 -11.93
C ILE A 96 16.57 -15.50 -12.20
N ARG A 97 16.01 -16.13 -13.25
CA ARG A 97 14.59 -15.99 -13.59
C ARG A 97 13.74 -16.92 -12.73
N ALA A 98 12.64 -16.40 -12.21
CA ALA A 98 11.65 -17.24 -11.56
C ALA A 98 10.91 -18.11 -12.60
N PRO A 99 10.49 -19.33 -12.24
CA PRO A 99 9.67 -20.17 -13.10
C PRO A 99 8.39 -19.48 -13.57
N ASN A 100 7.93 -19.80 -14.79
CA ASN A 100 6.83 -19.08 -15.43
C ASN A 100 5.49 -19.11 -14.68
N HIS A 101 5.23 -20.16 -13.92
CA HIS A 101 3.95 -20.41 -13.26
C HIS A 101 4.02 -20.44 -11.74
N PHE A 102 5.24 -20.35 -11.20
CA PHE A 102 5.47 -20.48 -9.77
C PHE A 102 6.57 -19.51 -9.32
N PHE A 103 6.26 -18.69 -8.32
CA PHE A 103 7.24 -17.79 -7.72
C PHE A 103 7.68 -18.29 -6.34
N LEU A 104 6.75 -18.42 -5.40
CA LEU A 104 6.99 -18.92 -4.04
C LEU A 104 5.78 -19.72 -3.57
N PRO A 105 5.99 -20.77 -2.75
CA PRO A 105 4.89 -21.57 -2.21
C PRO A 105 4.04 -20.74 -1.25
N VAL A 106 2.82 -20.39 -1.65
CA VAL A 106 1.93 -19.49 -0.90
C VAL A 106 1.61 -20.00 0.52
N ARG A 107 1.51 -21.32 0.70
CA ARG A 107 1.28 -21.92 2.04
C ARG A 107 2.50 -21.72 2.96
N VAL A 108 3.70 -21.92 2.44
CA VAL A 108 4.95 -21.69 3.19
C VAL A 108 5.07 -20.20 3.51
N LEU A 109 4.85 -19.33 2.53
CA LEU A 109 4.88 -17.88 2.71
C LEU A 109 3.88 -17.43 3.78
N SER A 110 2.66 -17.96 3.78
CA SER A 110 1.63 -17.70 4.79
C SER A 110 2.13 -18.04 6.20
N ARG A 111 2.63 -19.25 6.40
CA ARG A 111 3.10 -19.74 7.71
C ARG A 111 4.31 -18.95 8.21
N VAL A 112 5.29 -18.72 7.35
CA VAL A 112 6.50 -17.95 7.72
C VAL A 112 6.14 -16.50 8.02
N PHE A 113 5.27 -15.89 7.22
CA PHE A 113 4.79 -14.52 7.46
C PHE A 113 4.07 -14.42 8.80
N ARG A 114 3.11 -15.33 9.08
CA ARG A 114 2.40 -15.40 10.35
C ARG A 114 3.37 -15.51 11.53
N GLY A 115 4.29 -16.47 11.48
CA GLY A 115 5.28 -16.65 12.55
C GLY A 115 6.13 -15.42 12.82
N LYS A 116 6.63 -14.76 11.76
CA LYS A 116 7.43 -13.53 11.90
C LYS A 116 6.60 -12.34 12.38
N PHE A 117 5.34 -12.24 11.95
CA PHE A 117 4.42 -11.21 12.43
C PHE A 117 4.16 -11.35 13.92
N VAL A 118 3.81 -12.55 14.39
CA VAL A 118 3.56 -12.82 15.80
C VAL A 118 4.82 -12.62 16.64
N ALA A 119 5.98 -13.05 16.15
CA ALA A 119 7.26 -12.79 16.82
C ALA A 119 7.52 -11.27 16.93
N GLY A 120 7.18 -10.49 15.91
CA GLY A 120 7.24 -9.04 15.94
C GLY A 120 6.32 -8.42 17.00
N LEU A 121 5.09 -8.89 17.11
CA LEU A 121 4.13 -8.46 18.14
C LEU A 121 4.65 -8.78 19.56
N ARG A 122 5.14 -10.01 19.78
CA ARG A 122 5.75 -10.40 21.06
C ARG A 122 6.91 -9.48 21.45
N ARG A 123 7.77 -9.17 20.50
CA ARG A 123 8.90 -8.25 20.73
C ARG A 123 8.41 -6.85 21.09
N ALA A 124 7.44 -6.33 20.34
CA ALA A 124 6.86 -5.02 20.58
C ALA A 124 6.16 -4.92 21.94
N PHE A 125 5.48 -6.00 22.37
CA PHE A 125 4.86 -6.10 23.68
C PHE A 125 5.91 -6.05 24.80
N ARG A 126 6.94 -6.90 24.72
CA ARG A 126 8.05 -6.93 25.72
C ARG A 126 8.83 -5.62 25.77
N GLN A 127 8.84 -4.84 24.70
CA GLN A 127 9.47 -3.53 24.62
C GLN A 127 8.51 -2.38 24.96
N GLU A 128 7.33 -2.68 25.50
CA GLU A 128 6.29 -1.69 25.87
C GLU A 128 5.92 -0.71 24.75
N LYS A 129 6.10 -1.15 23.49
CA LYS A 129 5.80 -0.34 22.31
C LYS A 129 4.36 -0.44 21.83
N LEU A 130 3.56 -1.30 22.47
CA LEU A 130 2.15 -1.46 22.18
C LEU A 130 1.33 -0.72 23.24
N VAL A 131 0.33 0.01 22.76
CA VAL A 131 -0.63 0.69 23.64
C VAL A 131 -2.02 0.21 23.26
N PHE A 132 -2.77 -0.24 24.26
CA PHE A 132 -4.08 -0.83 24.09
C PHE A 132 -5.16 0.13 24.60
N PHE A 133 -6.22 0.32 23.83
CA PHE A 133 -7.33 1.22 24.15
C PHE A 133 -8.68 0.55 23.94
N GLY A 134 -9.68 1.04 24.64
CA GLY A 134 -11.06 0.60 24.51
C GLY A 134 -11.18 -0.90 24.70
N THR A 135 -11.86 -1.58 23.80
CA THR A 135 -12.05 -3.04 23.84
C THR A 135 -10.77 -3.86 23.81
N CYS A 136 -9.62 -3.25 23.50
CA CYS A 136 -8.32 -3.90 23.52
C CYS A 136 -7.55 -3.69 24.83
N GLY A 137 -8.11 -2.97 25.78
CA GLY A 137 -7.45 -2.64 27.06
C GLY A 137 -6.98 -3.89 27.82
N SER A 138 -7.78 -4.95 27.78
CA SER A 138 -7.44 -6.24 28.42
C SER A 138 -6.16 -6.89 27.86
N LEU A 139 -5.77 -6.58 26.63
CA LEU A 139 -4.52 -7.08 26.02
C LEU A 139 -3.26 -6.45 26.63
N ALA A 140 -3.39 -5.45 27.50
CA ALA A 140 -2.26 -4.96 28.29
C ALA A 140 -1.76 -6.01 29.29
N GLN A 141 -2.63 -6.94 29.70
CA GLN A 141 -2.27 -8.04 30.58
C GLN A 141 -1.50 -9.12 29.81
N PRO A 142 -0.30 -9.55 30.29
CA PRO A 142 0.52 -10.52 29.59
C PRO A 142 -0.22 -11.81 29.23
N LYS A 143 -0.95 -12.40 30.17
CA LYS A 143 -1.72 -13.63 29.95
C LYS A 143 -2.70 -13.47 28.79
N THR A 144 -3.54 -12.43 28.83
CA THR A 144 -4.54 -12.15 27.80
C THR A 144 -3.89 -11.90 26.44
N PHE A 145 -2.76 -11.18 26.41
CA PHE A 145 -2.02 -10.94 25.18
C PHE A 145 -1.47 -12.22 24.55
N TYR A 146 -0.84 -13.07 25.35
CA TYR A 146 -0.30 -14.33 24.82
C TYR A 146 -1.40 -15.31 24.40
N ASP A 147 -2.52 -15.34 25.09
CA ASP A 147 -3.69 -16.13 24.69
C ASP A 147 -4.26 -15.61 23.37
N PHE A 148 -4.38 -14.29 23.19
CA PHE A 148 -4.74 -13.69 21.92
C PHE A 148 -3.75 -14.07 20.80
N LEU A 149 -2.45 -14.07 21.04
CA LEU A 149 -1.46 -14.46 20.02
C LEU A 149 -1.62 -15.93 19.58
N ARG A 150 -2.08 -16.82 20.45
CA ARG A 150 -2.37 -18.23 20.10
C ARG A 150 -3.53 -18.32 19.11
N THR A 151 -4.54 -17.47 19.24
CA THR A 151 -5.68 -17.46 18.29
C THR A 151 -5.25 -17.16 16.86
N LEU A 152 -4.16 -16.39 16.65
CA LEU A 152 -3.65 -16.05 15.33
C LEU A 152 -3.07 -17.25 14.56
N PHE A 153 -2.89 -18.39 15.24
CA PHE A 153 -2.40 -19.63 14.63
C PHE A 153 -3.50 -20.63 14.31
N ARG A 154 -4.76 -20.36 14.69
CA ARG A 154 -5.88 -21.28 14.44
C ARG A 154 -6.16 -21.44 12.95
N ASP A 155 -6.09 -20.33 12.20
CA ASP A 155 -6.38 -20.31 10.78
C ASP A 155 -5.13 -19.98 9.95
N ASP A 156 -5.07 -20.50 8.74
CA ASP A 156 -4.03 -20.09 7.78
C ASP A 156 -4.30 -18.67 7.30
N TRP A 157 -3.24 -17.88 7.22
CA TRP A 157 -3.31 -16.53 6.71
C TRP A 157 -3.41 -16.55 5.19
N VAL A 158 -4.27 -15.72 4.64
CA VAL A 158 -4.50 -15.69 3.21
C VAL A 158 -3.33 -15.01 2.52
N VAL A 159 -2.64 -15.76 1.68
CA VAL A 159 -1.65 -15.26 0.73
C VAL A 159 -2.14 -15.55 -0.67
N TYR A 160 -2.25 -14.52 -1.47
CA TYR A 160 -2.66 -14.63 -2.86
C TYR A 160 -1.53 -14.16 -3.77
N ALA A 161 -1.08 -15.03 -4.66
CA ALA A 161 -0.11 -14.72 -5.70
C ALA A 161 -0.81 -14.69 -7.06
N LYS A 162 -0.79 -13.54 -7.72
CA LYS A 162 -1.39 -13.36 -9.03
C LYS A 162 -0.36 -13.72 -10.11
N LYS A 163 -0.84 -14.26 -11.22
CA LYS A 163 0.01 -14.50 -12.42
C LYS A 163 0.75 -13.21 -12.84
N PRO A 164 1.96 -13.31 -13.40
CA PRO A 164 2.74 -12.15 -13.79
C PRO A 164 1.98 -11.16 -14.68
N PHE A 165 2.20 -9.89 -14.45
CA PHE A 165 1.63 -8.84 -15.30
C PHE A 165 2.32 -8.75 -16.65
N GLY A 166 1.61 -8.28 -17.65
CA GLY A 166 2.07 -8.10 -19.02
C GLY A 166 2.90 -6.83 -19.25
N GLY A 167 3.66 -6.33 -18.27
CA GLY A 167 4.56 -5.19 -18.46
C GLY A 167 4.47 -4.10 -17.39
N PRO A 168 5.37 -3.09 -17.45
CA PRO A 168 5.50 -2.04 -16.44
C PRO A 168 4.25 -1.15 -16.33
N GLU A 169 3.55 -0.90 -17.44
CA GLU A 169 2.34 -0.09 -17.46
C GLU A 169 1.23 -0.68 -16.60
N HIS A 170 1.04 -2.00 -16.66
CA HIS A 170 0.07 -2.70 -15.82
C HIS A 170 0.42 -2.57 -14.33
N VAL A 171 1.71 -2.60 -14.00
CA VAL A 171 2.20 -2.37 -12.63
C VAL A 171 1.90 -0.94 -12.17
N LEU A 172 2.18 0.05 -13.02
CA LEU A 172 1.91 1.47 -12.72
C LEU A 172 0.41 1.72 -12.54
N HIS A 173 -0.43 1.19 -13.43
CA HIS A 173 -1.90 1.27 -13.28
C HIS A 173 -2.39 0.59 -12.02
N TYR A 174 -1.80 -0.55 -11.67
CA TYR A 174 -2.13 -1.25 -10.44
C TYR A 174 -1.75 -0.40 -9.22
N LEU A 175 -0.52 0.09 -9.16
CA LEU A 175 -0.02 0.90 -8.04
C LEU A 175 -0.83 2.21 -7.89
N ALA A 176 -1.14 2.87 -8.99
CA ALA A 176 -1.92 4.11 -8.98
C ALA A 176 -3.27 3.96 -8.26
N ARG A 177 -3.93 2.80 -8.41
CA ARG A 177 -5.20 2.51 -7.74
C ARG A 177 -5.09 2.48 -6.21
N TYR A 178 -3.92 2.13 -5.69
CA TYR A 178 -3.73 1.92 -4.24
C TYR A 178 -2.92 3.03 -3.55
N THR A 179 -2.19 3.83 -4.32
CA THR A 179 -1.32 4.87 -3.76
C THR A 179 -1.98 6.25 -3.70
N HIS A 180 -2.81 6.58 -4.68
CA HIS A 180 -3.42 7.91 -4.80
C HIS A 180 -4.78 8.05 -4.10
N ARG A 181 -5.38 6.95 -3.62
CA ARG A 181 -6.71 6.96 -3.04
C ARG A 181 -6.69 6.54 -1.58
N VAL A 182 -7.57 7.14 -0.80
CA VAL A 182 -7.88 6.71 0.56
C VAL A 182 -9.29 6.13 0.53
N ALA A 183 -9.42 4.87 0.89
CA ALA A 183 -10.66 4.13 1.13
C ALA A 183 -11.70 4.09 0.00
N ILE A 184 -12.06 5.21 -0.59
CA ILE A 184 -13.11 5.32 -1.61
C ILE A 184 -12.71 6.34 -2.70
N SER A 185 -13.20 6.15 -3.91
CA SER A 185 -13.06 7.11 -5.01
C SER A 185 -14.39 7.82 -5.27
N ASN A 186 -14.33 9.07 -5.69
CA ASN A 186 -15.51 9.92 -5.88
C ASN A 186 -16.57 9.27 -6.79
N HIS A 187 -16.16 8.57 -7.85
CA HIS A 187 -17.11 7.89 -8.76
C HIS A 187 -17.90 6.75 -8.09
N ARG A 188 -17.52 6.32 -6.90
CA ARG A 188 -18.28 5.34 -6.11
C ARG A 188 -19.37 6.00 -5.27
N LEU A 189 -19.25 7.27 -4.95
CA LEU A 189 -20.30 8.03 -4.28
C LEU A 189 -21.51 8.11 -5.22
N VAL A 190 -22.67 7.82 -4.69
CA VAL A 190 -23.95 7.89 -5.42
C VAL A 190 -24.69 9.14 -5.01
N GLU A 191 -24.76 9.37 -3.69
CA GLU A 191 -25.52 10.46 -3.12
C GLU A 191 -24.97 10.85 -1.75
N ILE A 192 -25.04 12.11 -1.41
CA ILE A 192 -24.79 12.66 -0.09
C ILE A 192 -26.04 13.46 0.26
N ALA A 193 -26.92 12.85 1.07
CA ALA A 193 -28.14 13.47 1.59
C ALA A 193 -27.87 14.07 2.99
N ASP A 194 -28.82 14.76 3.58
CA ASP A 194 -28.67 15.49 4.83
C ASP A 194 -28.15 14.65 6.02
N THR A 195 -28.48 13.36 6.06
CA THR A 195 -28.10 12.48 7.17
C THR A 195 -27.32 11.23 6.74
N GLN A 196 -27.21 10.97 5.44
CA GLN A 196 -26.74 9.71 4.92
C GLN A 196 -25.81 9.88 3.70
N VAL A 197 -24.93 8.92 3.51
CA VAL A 197 -24.06 8.78 2.35
C VAL A 197 -24.27 7.42 1.70
N SER A 198 -24.63 7.42 0.43
CA SER A 198 -24.80 6.23 -0.41
C SER A 198 -23.63 6.05 -1.36
N PHE A 199 -23.09 4.84 -1.44
CA PHE A 199 -21.97 4.53 -2.33
C PHE A 199 -22.02 3.11 -2.91
N ARG A 200 -21.47 2.95 -4.10
CA ARG A 200 -21.35 1.66 -4.78
C ARG A 200 -20.22 0.82 -4.21
N TRP A 201 -20.49 -0.46 -4.01
CA TRP A 201 -19.49 -1.43 -3.61
C TRP A 201 -19.62 -2.73 -4.40
N LYS A 202 -18.57 -3.52 -4.43
CA LYS A 202 -18.52 -4.79 -5.14
C LYS A 202 -18.55 -5.94 -4.16
N ASP A 203 -19.59 -6.76 -4.25
CA ASP A 203 -19.79 -7.93 -3.41
C ASP A 203 -19.07 -9.14 -4.02
N TYR A 204 -17.87 -9.40 -3.55
CA TYR A 204 -17.06 -10.52 -4.05
C TYR A 204 -17.59 -11.89 -3.63
N ALA A 205 -18.34 -11.98 -2.54
CA ALA A 205 -18.96 -13.22 -2.10
C ALA A 205 -20.09 -13.66 -3.02
N HIS A 206 -20.75 -12.69 -3.71
CA HIS A 206 -21.84 -12.95 -4.62
C HIS A 206 -21.46 -12.59 -6.07
N HIS A 207 -20.52 -13.31 -6.65
CA HIS A 207 -20.07 -13.18 -8.04
C HIS A 207 -19.68 -11.76 -8.45
N SER A 208 -19.10 -10.99 -7.55
CA SER A 208 -18.68 -9.60 -7.81
C SER A 208 -19.83 -8.66 -8.17
N LYS A 209 -21.03 -8.92 -7.71
CA LYS A 209 -22.22 -8.10 -7.96
C LYS A 209 -22.04 -6.69 -7.43
N ARG A 210 -22.44 -5.70 -8.21
CA ARG A 210 -22.44 -4.30 -7.77
C ARG A 210 -23.68 -4.04 -6.91
N ARG A 211 -23.44 -3.46 -5.75
CA ARG A 211 -24.49 -3.07 -4.79
C ARG A 211 -24.27 -1.64 -4.33
N VAL A 212 -25.31 -1.03 -3.77
CA VAL A 212 -25.27 0.26 -3.09
C VAL A 212 -25.34 0.00 -1.59
N MET A 213 -24.58 0.77 -0.83
CA MET A 213 -24.60 0.78 0.63
C MET A 213 -24.86 2.21 1.08
N THR A 214 -25.83 2.38 1.98
CA THR A 214 -26.15 3.65 2.61
C THR A 214 -25.74 3.59 4.08
N LEU A 215 -25.04 4.61 4.54
CA LEU A 215 -24.56 4.75 5.92
C LEU A 215 -24.93 6.13 6.42
N THR A 216 -25.11 6.29 7.74
CA THR A 216 -25.16 7.61 8.35
C THR A 216 -23.84 8.35 8.14
N HIS A 217 -23.83 9.68 8.15
CA HIS A 217 -22.61 10.48 8.04
C HIS A 217 -21.56 10.07 9.07
N GLU A 218 -21.96 9.85 10.31
CA GLU A 218 -21.05 9.43 11.39
C GLU A 218 -20.39 8.10 11.11
N GLU A 219 -21.17 7.09 10.71
CA GLU A 219 -20.63 5.75 10.40
C GLU A 219 -19.75 5.76 9.15
N PHE A 220 -20.13 6.55 8.14
CA PHE A 220 -19.29 6.73 6.95
C PHE A 220 -17.94 7.37 7.33
N LEU A 221 -17.96 8.48 8.07
CA LEU A 221 -16.77 9.18 8.53
C LEU A 221 -15.94 8.30 9.46
N ARG A 222 -16.59 7.59 10.40
CA ARG A 222 -15.92 6.65 11.30
C ARG A 222 -15.14 5.56 10.51
N ARG A 223 -15.76 4.98 9.47
CA ARG A 223 -15.07 4.02 8.61
C ARG A 223 -13.96 4.66 7.81
N PHE A 224 -14.23 5.77 7.16
CA PHE A 224 -13.27 6.48 6.31
C PHE A 224 -12.01 6.91 7.08
N LEU A 225 -12.19 7.55 8.24
CA LEU A 225 -11.09 8.08 9.06
C LEU A 225 -10.15 7.00 9.59
N GLN A 226 -10.62 5.76 9.74
CA GLN A 226 -9.77 4.62 10.12
C GLN A 226 -8.68 4.32 9.07
N HIS A 227 -8.85 4.78 7.83
CA HIS A 227 -7.94 4.54 6.73
C HIS A 227 -7.00 5.71 6.47
N VAL A 228 -7.23 6.84 7.10
CA VAL A 228 -6.36 8.01 7.04
C VAL A 228 -5.10 7.72 7.86
N LEU A 229 -3.99 7.57 7.18
CA LEU A 229 -2.71 7.30 7.83
C LEU A 229 -2.13 8.59 8.42
N PRO A 230 -1.40 8.51 9.53
CA PRO A 230 -0.74 9.66 10.13
C PRO A 230 0.21 10.34 9.13
N ARG A 231 0.40 11.66 9.30
CA ARG A 231 1.39 12.42 8.49
C ARG A 231 2.76 11.78 8.62
N GLY A 232 3.46 11.64 7.49
CA GLY A 232 4.78 11.03 7.43
C GLY A 232 4.79 9.49 7.45
N PHE A 233 3.63 8.84 7.49
CA PHE A 233 3.57 7.38 7.43
C PHE A 233 3.86 6.90 5.99
N PRO A 234 4.93 6.12 5.76
CA PRO A 234 5.26 5.64 4.43
C PRO A 234 4.31 4.52 4.00
N ARG A 235 3.45 4.79 3.01
CA ARG A 235 2.54 3.78 2.43
C ARG A 235 3.28 2.75 1.59
N ILE A 236 4.32 3.19 0.90
CA ILE A 236 5.15 2.35 0.03
C ILE A 236 6.49 2.12 0.71
N ARG A 237 6.94 0.86 0.71
CA ARG A 237 8.23 0.46 1.24
C ARG A 237 8.96 -0.40 0.24
N TYR A 238 10.27 -0.21 0.17
CA TYR A 238 11.16 -0.90 -0.75
C TYR A 238 12.05 -1.88 0.01
N PHE A 239 12.19 -3.09 -0.52
CA PHE A 239 12.90 -4.17 0.13
C PHE A 239 13.87 -4.88 -0.83
N GLY A 240 14.82 -5.64 -0.24
CA GLY A 240 15.87 -6.33 -0.99
C GLY A 240 16.74 -5.33 -1.75
N TRP A 241 17.03 -5.62 -3.00
CA TRP A 241 17.81 -4.71 -3.84
C TRP A 241 17.05 -3.44 -4.28
N PHE A 242 15.72 -3.34 -4.08
CA PHE A 242 14.96 -2.09 -4.22
C PHE A 242 15.11 -1.15 -3.00
N ALA A 243 15.64 -1.63 -1.87
CA ALA A 243 15.79 -0.80 -0.67
C ALA A 243 16.63 0.46 -0.98
N ASN A 244 16.25 1.61 -0.43
CA ASN A 244 16.87 2.91 -0.72
C ASN A 244 18.39 2.90 -0.61
N ARG A 245 18.94 2.17 0.36
CA ARG A 245 20.39 2.07 0.60
C ARG A 245 21.14 1.22 -0.44
N ARG A 246 20.44 0.37 -1.23
CA ARG A 246 21.04 -0.60 -2.15
C ARG A 246 20.68 -0.35 -3.61
N ARG A 247 19.55 0.30 -3.86
CA ARG A 247 19.03 0.48 -5.21
C ARG A 247 19.96 1.27 -6.12
N GLY A 248 20.74 2.20 -5.56
CA GLY A 248 21.70 3.00 -6.32
C GLY A 248 22.74 2.13 -7.03
N THR A 249 23.19 1.08 -6.38
CA THR A 249 24.20 0.13 -6.91
C THR A 249 23.55 -1.03 -7.65
N LEU A 250 22.55 -1.68 -7.02
CA LEU A 250 22.03 -2.95 -7.53
C LEU A 250 20.99 -2.81 -8.65
N LEU A 251 20.29 -1.68 -8.74
CA LEU A 251 19.34 -1.49 -9.83
C LEU A 251 20.03 -1.29 -11.20
N PRO A 252 21.11 -0.51 -11.34
CA PRO A 252 21.91 -0.48 -12.56
C PRO A 252 22.45 -1.87 -12.93
N LEU A 253 22.99 -2.61 -11.96
CA LEU A 253 23.47 -3.98 -12.18
C LEU A 253 22.35 -4.88 -12.73
N CYS A 254 21.17 -4.87 -12.13
CA CYS A 254 20.02 -5.63 -12.64
C CYS A 254 19.67 -5.27 -14.08
N ARG A 255 19.76 -3.98 -14.45
CA ARG A 255 19.51 -3.53 -15.82
C ARG A 255 20.55 -4.09 -16.79
N THR A 256 21.81 -4.05 -16.43
CA THR A 256 22.91 -4.62 -17.23
C THR A 256 22.71 -6.12 -17.41
N LEU A 257 22.50 -6.87 -16.34
CA LEU A 257 22.29 -8.32 -16.39
C LEU A 257 21.05 -8.74 -17.19
N LEU A 258 20.06 -7.87 -17.29
CA LEU A 258 18.86 -8.09 -18.10
C LEU A 258 18.98 -7.54 -19.52
N ALA A 259 20.14 -7.01 -19.90
CA ALA A 259 20.39 -6.35 -21.18
C ALA A 259 19.32 -5.27 -21.53
N LEU A 260 18.84 -4.55 -20.50
CA LEU A 260 17.85 -3.50 -20.70
C LEU A 260 18.52 -2.24 -21.17
N GLN A 261 18.22 -1.84 -22.38
CA GLN A 261 18.55 -0.48 -22.83
C GLN A 261 17.87 0.54 -21.90
N PRO A 262 18.55 1.64 -21.52
CA PRO A 262 17.91 2.73 -20.85
C PRO A 262 16.71 3.18 -21.69
N THR A 263 15.51 2.98 -21.20
CA THR A 263 14.33 3.58 -21.84
C THR A 263 14.54 5.08 -21.73
N PRO A 264 14.62 5.84 -22.84
CA PRO A 264 14.66 7.29 -22.75
C PRO A 264 13.46 7.70 -21.88
N VAL A 265 13.72 8.34 -20.76
CA VAL A 265 12.64 8.94 -19.98
C VAL A 265 11.98 9.91 -20.95
N PRO A 266 10.72 9.74 -21.35
CA PRO A 266 10.06 10.71 -22.16
C PRO A 266 10.20 12.04 -21.40
N ILE A 267 10.94 12.97 -21.96
CA ILE A 267 10.96 14.34 -21.44
C ILE A 267 9.50 14.73 -21.54
N LYS A 268 8.83 14.75 -20.40
CA LYS A 268 7.45 15.19 -20.34
C LYS A 268 7.47 16.57 -20.97
N PRO A 269 6.84 16.80 -22.13
CA PRO A 269 6.83 18.13 -22.70
C PRO A 269 6.41 19.04 -21.56
N ALA A 270 7.15 20.13 -21.38
CA ALA A 270 6.81 21.09 -20.34
C ALA A 270 5.33 21.36 -20.51
N VAL A 271 4.53 20.89 -19.56
CA VAL A 271 3.08 21.11 -19.60
C VAL A 271 2.99 22.63 -19.61
N ALA A 272 2.56 23.19 -20.75
CA ALA A 272 2.30 24.61 -20.85
C ALA A 272 1.50 24.96 -19.58
N PRO A 273 1.91 25.98 -18.81
CA PRO A 273 1.25 26.29 -17.56
C PRO A 273 -0.24 26.39 -17.87
N MET A 274 -1.05 25.56 -17.21
CA MET A 274 -2.51 25.65 -17.35
C MET A 274 -2.86 27.10 -17.02
N LEU A 275 -3.19 27.87 -18.04
CA LEU A 275 -3.67 29.24 -17.86
C LEU A 275 -5.05 29.11 -17.20
N TRP A 276 -5.10 29.40 -15.92
CA TRP A 276 -6.35 29.51 -15.20
C TRP A 276 -7.07 30.74 -15.74
N LEU A 277 -8.25 30.56 -16.29
CA LEU A 277 -9.04 31.68 -16.78
C LEU A 277 -9.99 32.16 -15.69
N CYS A 278 -10.15 33.45 -15.59
CA CYS A 278 -11.09 34.08 -14.69
C CYS A 278 -12.53 33.62 -15.03
N PRO A 279 -13.32 33.12 -14.08
CA PRO A 279 -14.68 32.67 -14.37
C PRO A 279 -15.62 33.83 -14.77
N CYS A 280 -15.27 35.09 -14.45
CA CYS A 280 -16.09 36.26 -14.77
C CYS A 280 -15.74 36.88 -16.15
N CYS A 281 -14.46 37.06 -16.44
CA CYS A 281 -14.05 37.78 -17.65
C CYS A 281 -13.20 36.93 -18.63
N GLN A 282 -12.97 35.67 -18.34
CA GLN A 282 -12.18 34.72 -19.15
C GLN A 282 -10.71 35.16 -19.41
N ALA A 283 -10.24 36.20 -18.74
CA ALA A 283 -8.84 36.63 -18.84
C ALA A 283 -7.92 35.64 -18.14
N PRO A 284 -6.67 35.44 -18.59
CA PRO A 284 -5.71 34.55 -17.95
C PRO A 284 -5.36 35.05 -16.56
N MET A 285 -5.50 34.18 -15.54
CA MET A 285 -5.15 34.46 -14.15
C MET A 285 -3.67 34.11 -13.91
N ARG A 286 -2.99 34.94 -13.16
CA ARG A 286 -1.63 34.71 -12.69
C ARG A 286 -1.67 34.27 -11.22
N VAL A 287 -0.97 33.18 -10.89
CA VAL A 287 -0.76 32.81 -9.48
C VAL A 287 0.15 33.85 -8.84
N VAL A 288 -0.39 34.66 -7.95
CA VAL A 288 0.35 35.71 -7.25
C VAL A 288 1.08 35.14 -6.04
N GLU A 289 0.43 34.21 -5.30
CA GLU A 289 0.99 33.60 -4.11
C GLU A 289 0.44 32.19 -3.89
N ARG A 290 1.26 31.33 -3.28
CA ARG A 290 0.85 30.00 -2.80
C ARG A 290 0.95 29.97 -1.29
N LEU A 291 -0.18 30.04 -0.63
CA LEU A 291 -0.24 29.98 0.82
C LEU A 291 -0.06 28.56 1.32
N THR A 292 0.75 28.39 2.35
CA THR A 292 0.86 27.13 3.09
C THR A 292 -0.29 27.01 4.09
N ALA A 293 -0.60 25.79 4.53
CA ALA A 293 -1.66 25.56 5.53
C ALA A 293 -1.42 26.30 6.86
N SER A 294 -0.18 26.68 7.18
CA SER A 294 0.16 27.50 8.36
C SER A 294 -0.10 28.98 8.14
N GLN A 295 0.08 29.47 6.92
CA GLN A 295 -0.24 30.86 6.54
C GLN A 295 -1.75 31.08 6.51
N LEU A 296 -2.51 30.15 5.95
CA LEU A 296 -3.98 30.19 5.96
C LEU A 296 -4.55 30.28 7.38
N ARG A 297 -4.01 29.50 8.32
CA ARG A 297 -4.44 29.55 9.73
C ARG A 297 -4.08 30.85 10.45
N ARG A 298 -3.05 31.58 10.00
CA ARG A 298 -2.70 32.90 10.54
C ARG A 298 -3.59 34.01 9.99
N GLU A 299 -4.13 33.87 8.80
CA GLU A 299 -5.06 34.85 8.22
C GLU A 299 -6.46 34.75 8.83
N GLU A 300 -6.94 33.53 9.16
CA GLU A 300 -8.21 33.34 9.87
C GLU A 300 -8.23 34.03 11.28
N SER A 301 -7.07 34.28 11.86
CA SER A 301 -6.94 34.97 13.14
C SER A 301 -6.74 36.47 13.02
N ARG A 302 -6.72 37.05 11.82
CA ARG A 302 -6.70 38.51 11.64
C ARG A 302 -8.13 39.06 11.57
N PRO A 303 -8.49 40.05 12.39
CA PRO A 303 -9.78 40.69 12.27
C PRO A 303 -9.92 41.32 10.87
N VAL A 304 -11.02 41.00 10.20
CA VAL A 304 -11.36 41.52 8.89
C VAL A 304 -11.43 43.06 9.02
N LYS A 305 -10.42 43.77 8.47
CA LYS A 305 -10.54 45.19 8.25
C LYS A 305 -11.65 45.42 7.22
N ARG A 306 -12.78 45.92 7.65
CA ARG A 306 -13.78 46.47 6.71
C ARG A 306 -13.08 47.54 5.88
N LEU A 307 -13.05 47.35 4.58
CA LEU A 307 -12.73 48.41 3.64
C LEU A 307 -13.95 49.33 3.63
N ASP A 308 -13.81 50.48 4.28
CA ASP A 308 -14.78 51.54 4.11
C ASP A 308 -14.73 51.99 2.64
N SER A 309 -15.88 51.83 2.00
CA SER A 309 -16.12 52.37 0.65
C SER A 309 -16.39 53.85 0.81
N SER A 310 -15.46 54.69 0.43
CA SER A 310 -15.66 56.09 0.08
C SER A 310 -15.42 56.27 -1.40
#